data_35b95596fe74f44afa3477e3b23a0068
#
_entry.id   35b95596fe74f44afa3477e3b23a0068
#
_cell.length_a   1.000
_cell.length_b   1.000
_cell.length_c   1.000
_cell.angle_alpha   90.00
_cell.angle_beta   90.00
_cell.angle_gamma   90.00
#
_symmetry.space_group_name_H-M   'P 1'
#
loop_
_entity.id
_entity.type
_entity.pdbx_description
1 polymer ?
#
loop_
_entity_poly.entity_id
_entity_poly.type
_entity_poly.pdbx_seq_one_letter_code
_entity_poly.pdbx_strand_id
1 'polypeptide(L)'
;MVKKLVSVLCICAYFGLAHAQIPQEIWKESEQIEKQIKKTSFPDRVYNIKDFGAKEGNNGEILCHEAINLAILTCSQTGGGTVLVPPGEFLTGPITLKSNVNLHLEEGAYLKFSSEKYLYTPTVLTRWEGVDCYNLHPLIYAYGESNIGITGKGIIDGQASNDNWWSMCGACLLYTSPSPRDST
;
A
#
# COMPACT_ATOMS: atom_id res chain seq x y z
N MET A 1 -39.49 -31.69 -41.60
CA MET A 1 -38.32 -30.82 -41.33
C MET A 1 -38.48 -29.93 -40.09
N VAL A 2 -39.66 -29.42 -39.80
CA VAL A 2 -39.91 -28.47 -38.69
C VAL A 2 -39.68 -29.08 -37.28
N LYS A 3 -39.99 -30.36 -37.06
CA LYS A 3 -39.78 -31.01 -35.73
C LYS A 3 -38.30 -31.17 -35.31
N LYS A 4 -37.37 -31.30 -36.27
CA LYS A 4 -35.93 -31.38 -35.94
C LYS A 4 -35.32 -30.02 -35.63
N LEU A 5 -35.86 -28.92 -36.19
CA LEU A 5 -35.38 -27.58 -35.92
C LEU A 5 -35.74 -27.13 -34.50
N VAL A 6 -36.95 -27.48 -34.01
CA VAL A 6 -37.40 -27.14 -32.66
C VAL A 6 -36.55 -27.86 -31.59
N SER A 7 -36.15 -29.13 -31.86
CA SER A 7 -35.33 -29.89 -30.92
C SER A 7 -33.91 -29.34 -30.77
N VAL A 8 -33.31 -28.82 -31.83
CA VAL A 8 -31.97 -28.19 -31.80
C VAL A 8 -32.03 -26.84 -31.10
N LEU A 9 -33.08 -26.03 -31.29
CA LEU A 9 -33.25 -24.76 -30.58
C LEU A 9 -33.43 -24.94 -29.08
N CYS A 10 -34.15 -26.00 -28.63
CA CYS A 10 -34.30 -26.31 -27.20
C CYS A 10 -32.98 -26.75 -26.55
N ILE A 11 -32.12 -27.47 -27.27
CA ILE A 11 -30.82 -27.89 -26.76
C ILE A 11 -29.87 -26.69 -26.61
N CYS A 12 -29.88 -25.77 -27.60
CA CYS A 12 -29.07 -24.53 -27.51
C CYS A 12 -29.54 -23.59 -26.37
N ALA A 13 -30.85 -23.57 -26.07
CA ALA A 13 -31.37 -22.78 -24.95
C ALA A 13 -30.96 -23.34 -23.55
N TYR A 14 -30.78 -24.67 -23.48
CA TYR A 14 -30.32 -25.32 -22.22
C TYR A 14 -28.83 -25.13 -21.95
N PHE A 15 -28.00 -24.96 -22.97
CA PHE A 15 -26.56 -24.70 -22.79
C PHE A 15 -26.22 -23.24 -22.46
N GLY A 16 -27.14 -22.29 -22.71
CA GLY A 16 -26.93 -20.86 -22.47
C GLY A 16 -27.14 -20.40 -21.05
N LEU A 17 -27.56 -21.26 -20.11
CA LEU A 17 -27.90 -20.90 -18.74
C LEU A 17 -27.05 -21.58 -17.66
N ALA A 18 -25.98 -22.26 -18.04
CA ALA A 18 -24.97 -22.70 -17.06
C ALA A 18 -24.12 -21.53 -16.64
N HIS A 19 -24.72 -20.49 -16.02
CA HIS A 19 -24.00 -19.60 -15.14
C HIS A 19 -23.53 -20.46 -13.98
N ALA A 20 -22.23 -20.65 -13.85
CA ALA A 20 -21.65 -21.25 -12.66
C ALA A 20 -22.06 -20.39 -11.45
N GLN A 21 -23.17 -20.75 -10.83
CA GLN A 21 -23.58 -20.10 -9.58
C GLN A 21 -22.54 -20.51 -8.54
N ILE A 22 -21.70 -19.55 -8.17
CA ILE A 22 -20.80 -19.72 -7.02
C ILE A 22 -21.71 -20.05 -5.83
N PRO A 23 -21.49 -21.17 -5.13
CA PRO A 23 -22.34 -21.56 -4.01
C PRO A 23 -22.44 -20.41 -3.00
N GLN A 24 -23.65 -20.04 -2.63
CA GLN A 24 -23.89 -18.94 -1.66
C GLN A 24 -23.20 -19.16 -0.31
N GLU A 25 -22.85 -20.41 0.01
CA GLU A 25 -22.13 -20.77 1.23
C GLU A 25 -20.72 -20.13 1.30
N ILE A 26 -20.02 -20.00 0.15
CA ILE A 26 -18.71 -19.35 0.08
C ILE A 26 -18.82 -17.87 0.48
N TRP A 27 -19.90 -17.21 0.06
CA TRP A 27 -20.13 -15.80 0.41
C TRP A 27 -20.50 -15.63 1.89
N LYS A 28 -21.16 -16.60 2.52
CA LYS A 28 -21.44 -16.56 3.96
C LYS A 28 -20.18 -16.64 4.79
N GLU A 29 -19.20 -17.43 4.37
CA GLU A 29 -17.90 -17.49 5.03
C GLU A 29 -17.13 -16.16 4.91
N SER A 30 -17.13 -15.55 3.72
CA SER A 30 -16.50 -14.25 3.51
C SER A 30 -17.15 -13.16 4.36
N GLU A 31 -18.49 -13.16 4.48
CA GLU A 31 -19.21 -12.22 5.35
C GLU A 31 -18.86 -12.41 6.84
N GLN A 32 -18.64 -13.66 7.28
CA GLN A 32 -18.21 -13.95 8.65
C GLN A 32 -16.78 -13.47 8.91
N ILE A 33 -15.87 -13.67 7.93
CA ILE A 33 -14.49 -13.17 8.01
C ILE A 33 -14.50 -11.63 8.06
N GLU A 34 -15.27 -10.98 7.20
CA GLU A 34 -15.37 -9.52 7.17
C GLU A 34 -15.83 -8.94 8.51
N LYS A 35 -16.80 -9.58 9.18
CA LYS A 35 -17.28 -9.18 10.51
C LYS A 35 -16.23 -9.31 11.62
N GLN A 36 -15.23 -10.17 11.43
CA GLN A 36 -14.14 -10.39 12.40
C GLN A 36 -12.98 -9.40 12.19
N ILE A 37 -12.91 -8.73 11.03
CA ILE A 37 -11.86 -7.76 10.74
C ILE A 37 -12.08 -6.51 11.60
N LYS A 38 -11.11 -6.21 12.46
CA LYS A 38 -11.12 -4.98 13.24
C LYS A 38 -10.85 -3.80 12.31
N LYS A 39 -11.81 -2.90 12.22
CA LYS A 39 -11.63 -1.63 11.50
C LYS A 39 -10.67 -0.74 12.28
N THR A 40 -9.77 -0.05 11.57
CA THR A 40 -8.93 0.98 12.18
C THR A 40 -9.79 2.14 12.65
N SER A 41 -9.43 2.70 13.81
CA SER A 41 -10.10 3.86 14.38
C SER A 41 -9.06 4.76 15.03
N PHE A 42 -9.13 6.05 14.75
CA PHE A 42 -8.15 7.02 15.19
C PHE A 42 -8.84 8.12 15.99
N PRO A 43 -8.21 8.64 17.06
CA PRO A 43 -8.69 9.83 17.75
C PRO A 43 -8.79 11.04 16.83
N ASP A 44 -9.73 11.93 17.11
CA ASP A 44 -9.94 13.16 16.36
C ASP A 44 -8.92 14.24 16.73
N ARG A 45 -7.64 13.93 16.44
CA ARG A 45 -6.49 14.81 16.62
C ARG A 45 -5.70 14.86 15.34
N VAL A 46 -5.29 16.05 14.93
CA VAL A 46 -4.57 16.27 13.66
C VAL A 46 -3.22 16.90 13.93
N TYR A 47 -2.19 16.35 13.30
CA TYR A 47 -0.80 16.79 13.35
C TYR A 47 -0.36 17.13 11.93
N ASN A 48 -0.35 18.42 11.58
CA ASN A 48 0.08 18.86 10.26
C ASN A 48 1.60 18.78 10.16
N ILE A 49 2.13 18.13 9.13
CA ILE A 49 3.59 17.98 8.95
C ILE A 49 4.31 19.32 8.85
N LYS A 50 3.65 20.39 8.38
CA LYS A 50 4.21 21.74 8.33
C LYS A 50 4.53 22.31 9.71
N ASP A 51 3.75 21.96 10.72
CA ASP A 51 3.99 22.37 12.11
C ASP A 51 5.25 21.73 12.70
N PHE A 52 5.74 20.65 12.09
CA PHE A 52 6.97 19.93 12.44
C PHE A 52 8.15 20.31 11.53
N GLY A 53 7.98 21.28 10.65
CA GLY A 53 9.05 21.80 9.80
C GLY A 53 9.09 21.27 8.38
N ALA A 54 8.10 20.49 7.94
CA ALA A 54 8.00 20.09 6.53
C ALA A 54 7.74 21.32 5.65
N LYS A 55 8.48 21.42 4.55
CA LYS A 55 8.39 22.52 3.60
C LYS A 55 8.09 21.99 2.22
N GLU A 56 7.24 22.69 1.49
CA GLU A 56 7.03 22.45 0.08
C GLU A 56 8.29 22.83 -0.71
N GLY A 57 8.63 22.04 -1.70
CA GLY A 57 9.78 22.33 -2.56
C GLY A 57 9.55 21.83 -3.97
N ASN A 58 9.40 22.77 -4.91
CA ASN A 58 9.26 22.45 -6.33
C ASN A 58 10.57 21.95 -6.98
N ASN A 59 11.70 22.09 -6.31
CA ASN A 59 13.03 21.77 -6.87
C ASN A 59 13.69 20.53 -6.24
N GLY A 60 13.01 19.81 -5.33
CA GLY A 60 13.54 18.56 -4.77
C GLY A 60 14.75 18.74 -3.83
N GLU A 61 14.92 19.91 -3.23
CA GLU A 61 16.09 20.21 -2.39
C GLU A 61 15.84 20.00 -0.89
N ILE A 62 14.58 20.03 -0.43
CA ILE A 62 14.25 19.99 1.00
C ILE A 62 13.60 18.65 1.35
N LEU A 63 14.33 17.81 2.07
CA LEU A 63 13.82 16.55 2.58
C LEU A 63 12.92 16.77 3.79
N CYS A 64 11.73 16.20 3.77
CA CYS A 64 10.72 16.33 4.84
C CYS A 64 10.59 15.08 5.72
N HIS A 65 11.36 14.02 5.49
CA HIS A 65 11.19 12.76 6.21
C HIS A 65 11.39 12.89 7.73
N GLU A 66 12.31 13.74 8.19
CA GLU A 66 12.50 13.97 9.64
C GLU A 66 11.26 14.64 10.25
N ALA A 67 10.72 15.67 9.60
CA ALA A 67 9.50 16.34 10.04
C ALA A 67 8.29 15.41 10.07
N ILE A 68 8.13 14.60 9.02
CA ILE A 68 7.05 13.62 8.93
C ILE A 68 7.19 12.55 10.01
N ASN A 69 8.38 11.98 10.19
CA ASN A 69 8.64 10.98 11.22
C ASN A 69 8.45 11.54 12.63
N LEU A 70 8.83 12.80 12.87
CA LEU A 70 8.61 13.48 14.16
C LEU A 70 7.11 13.68 14.42
N ALA A 71 6.34 14.08 13.42
CA ALA A 71 4.88 14.19 13.51
C ALA A 71 4.23 12.84 13.84
N ILE A 72 4.67 11.77 13.16
CA ILE A 72 4.18 10.39 13.40
C ILE A 72 4.52 9.94 14.83
N LEU A 73 5.75 10.16 15.27
CA LEU A 73 6.19 9.78 16.61
C LEU A 73 5.39 10.53 17.68
N THR A 74 5.25 11.84 17.53
CA THR A 74 4.48 12.69 18.45
C THR A 74 3.01 12.26 18.50
N CYS A 75 2.40 12.03 17.33
CA CYS A 75 1.02 11.55 17.23
C CYS A 75 0.84 10.22 17.98
N SER A 76 1.71 9.25 17.76
CA SER A 76 1.65 7.95 18.45
C SER A 76 1.82 8.08 19.96
N GLN A 77 2.81 8.83 20.41
CA GLN A 77 3.12 9.03 21.85
C GLN A 77 2.00 9.74 22.61
N THR A 78 1.24 10.58 21.94
CA THR A 78 0.10 11.30 22.53
C THR A 78 -1.21 10.52 22.47
N GLY A 79 -1.16 9.25 22.08
CA GLY A 79 -2.31 8.34 22.05
C GLY A 79 -2.98 8.22 20.68
N GLY A 80 -2.31 8.62 19.60
CA GLY A 80 -2.74 8.44 18.23
C GLY A 80 -3.55 9.61 17.65
N GLY A 81 -3.86 9.50 16.36
CA GLY A 81 -4.57 10.51 15.59
C GLY A 81 -4.23 10.46 14.10
N THR A 82 -4.38 11.60 13.44
CA THR A 82 -4.10 11.77 12.02
C THR A 82 -2.88 12.67 11.81
N VAL A 83 -1.88 12.17 11.13
CA VAL A 83 -0.77 12.97 10.60
C VAL A 83 -1.18 13.44 9.21
N LEU A 84 -1.32 14.75 9.06
CA LEU A 84 -1.86 15.39 7.86
C LEU A 84 -0.73 15.83 6.94
N VAL A 85 -0.76 15.37 5.70
CA VAL A 85 0.01 15.91 4.57
C VAL A 85 -0.92 16.83 3.78
N PRO A 86 -0.77 18.16 3.89
CA PRO A 86 -1.62 19.12 3.20
C PRO A 86 -1.31 19.17 1.69
N PRO A 87 -2.13 19.86 0.88
CA PRO A 87 -1.83 20.07 -0.53
C PRO A 87 -0.45 20.71 -0.73
N GLY A 88 0.28 20.27 -1.76
CA GLY A 88 1.63 20.70 -2.09
C GLY A 88 2.55 19.52 -2.38
N GLU A 89 3.73 19.78 -2.92
CA GLU A 89 4.75 18.79 -3.22
C GLU A 89 5.78 18.72 -2.07
N PHE A 90 5.95 17.53 -1.51
CA PHE A 90 6.87 17.26 -0.39
C PHE A 90 7.84 16.15 -0.80
N LEU A 91 9.12 16.49 -0.93
CA LEU A 91 10.18 15.50 -1.11
C LEU A 91 10.48 14.83 0.23
N THR A 92 10.48 13.52 0.27
CA THR A 92 10.73 12.76 1.49
C THR A 92 11.75 11.64 1.28
N GLY A 93 12.38 11.21 2.35
CA GLY A 93 13.06 9.93 2.51
C GLY A 93 12.12 8.90 3.14
N PRO A 94 12.69 7.88 3.82
CA PRO A 94 11.91 6.80 4.43
C PRO A 94 10.99 7.31 5.54
N ILE A 95 9.78 6.75 5.59
CA ILE A 95 8.77 7.04 6.60
C ILE A 95 8.54 5.78 7.44
N THR A 96 8.59 5.94 8.77
CA THR A 96 8.29 4.86 9.72
C THR A 96 6.97 5.14 10.42
N LEU A 97 5.96 4.33 10.13
CA LEU A 97 4.65 4.43 10.77
C LEU A 97 4.71 3.83 12.19
N LYS A 98 3.92 4.40 13.09
CA LYS A 98 3.77 3.99 14.47
C LYS A 98 2.32 3.66 14.79
N SER A 99 2.12 2.90 15.86
CA SER A 99 0.78 2.48 16.30
C SER A 99 -0.15 3.67 16.53
N ASN A 100 -1.43 3.46 16.19
CA ASN A 100 -2.52 4.42 16.33
C ASN A 100 -2.39 5.68 15.47
N VAL A 101 -1.65 5.60 14.36
CA VAL A 101 -1.44 6.72 13.44
C VAL A 101 -2.09 6.47 12.09
N ASN A 102 -2.84 7.45 11.63
CA ASN A 102 -3.34 7.56 10.27
C ASN A 102 -2.52 8.61 9.51
N LEU A 103 -1.74 8.19 8.51
CA LEU A 103 -1.11 9.13 7.58
C LEU A 103 -2.13 9.52 6.52
N HIS A 104 -2.61 10.76 6.56
CA HIS A 104 -3.65 11.26 5.66
C HIS A 104 -3.08 12.27 4.67
N LEU A 105 -3.22 11.97 3.39
CA LEU A 105 -2.83 12.85 2.31
C LEU A 105 -4.07 13.56 1.76
N GLU A 106 -4.16 14.87 1.93
CA GLU A 106 -5.24 15.66 1.36
C GLU A 106 -5.24 15.63 -0.17
N GLU A 107 -6.36 15.97 -0.77
CA GLU A 107 -6.44 16.15 -2.22
C GLU A 107 -5.48 17.26 -2.66
N GLY A 108 -4.63 16.98 -3.63
CA GLY A 108 -3.55 17.89 -4.06
C GLY A 108 -2.23 17.72 -3.29
N ALA A 109 -2.18 16.86 -2.26
CA ALA A 109 -0.90 16.47 -1.64
C ALA A 109 -0.13 15.52 -2.57
N TYR A 110 1.16 15.79 -2.76
CA TYR A 110 2.07 14.98 -3.54
C TYR A 110 3.30 14.64 -2.70
N LEU A 111 3.37 13.40 -2.23
CA LEU A 111 4.46 12.90 -1.40
C LEU A 111 5.43 12.13 -2.29
N LYS A 112 6.56 12.74 -2.59
CA LYS A 112 7.56 12.27 -3.52
C LYS A 112 8.75 11.68 -2.78
N PHE A 113 9.04 10.41 -2.99
CA PHE A 113 10.16 9.76 -2.33
C PHE A 113 11.47 9.98 -3.10
N SER A 114 12.52 10.36 -2.40
CA SER A 114 13.85 10.47 -2.99
C SER A 114 14.36 9.11 -3.46
N SER A 115 15.02 9.06 -4.61
CA SER A 115 15.70 7.86 -5.11
C SER A 115 17.12 7.69 -4.56
N GLU A 116 17.57 8.59 -3.68
CA GLU A 116 18.89 8.56 -3.07
C GLU A 116 19.01 7.41 -2.05
N LYS A 117 19.70 6.34 -2.42
CA LYS A 117 19.78 5.08 -1.66
C LYS A 117 20.34 5.22 -0.26
N TYR A 118 21.25 6.16 -0.05
CA TYR A 118 21.86 6.39 1.28
C TYR A 118 20.84 6.82 2.33
N LEU A 119 19.73 7.45 1.94
CA LEU A 119 18.66 7.84 2.85
C LEU A 119 17.94 6.62 3.48
N TYR A 120 18.01 5.47 2.80
CA TYR A 120 17.35 4.23 3.22
C TYR A 120 18.28 3.33 4.05
N THR A 121 19.31 3.91 4.62
CA THR A 121 20.21 3.25 5.59
C THR A 121 20.03 3.88 6.98
N PRO A 122 20.26 3.14 8.08
CA PRO A 122 20.68 1.73 8.13
C PRO A 122 19.60 0.76 7.64
N THR A 123 20.03 -0.48 7.34
CA THR A 123 19.12 -1.57 6.98
C THR A 123 18.18 -1.91 8.12
N VAL A 124 16.96 -2.33 7.80
CA VAL A 124 15.93 -2.74 8.76
C VAL A 124 15.57 -4.21 8.59
N LEU A 125 15.07 -4.82 9.66
CA LEU A 125 14.53 -6.17 9.59
C LEU A 125 13.26 -6.14 8.73
N THR A 126 13.23 -6.97 7.72
CA THR A 126 12.10 -7.11 6.80
C THR A 126 11.92 -8.58 6.42
N ARG A 127 10.91 -8.85 5.62
CA ARG A 127 10.64 -10.17 5.08
C ARG A 127 10.56 -10.12 3.56
N TRP A 128 11.39 -10.90 2.91
CA TRP A 128 11.43 -11.01 1.46
C TRP A 128 11.21 -12.46 1.04
N GLU A 129 10.22 -12.72 0.19
CA GLU A 129 9.87 -14.06 -0.31
C GLU A 129 9.75 -15.12 0.81
N GLY A 130 9.23 -14.73 1.97
CA GLY A 130 9.04 -15.61 3.11
C GLY A 130 10.26 -15.77 4.04
N VAL A 131 11.39 -15.14 3.71
CA VAL A 131 12.63 -15.18 4.52
C VAL A 131 12.83 -13.87 5.25
N ASP A 132 13.11 -13.93 6.55
CA ASP A 132 13.44 -12.75 7.34
C ASP A 132 14.88 -12.33 7.00
N CYS A 133 15.06 -11.07 6.63
CA CYS A 133 16.35 -10.51 6.22
C CYS A 133 16.49 -9.05 6.62
N TYR A 134 17.72 -8.56 6.63
CA TYR A 134 17.99 -7.12 6.72
C TYR A 134 18.14 -6.55 5.31
N ASN A 135 17.37 -5.51 5.01
CA ASN A 135 17.39 -4.86 3.71
C ASN A 135 17.31 -3.33 3.88
N LEU A 136 17.51 -2.60 2.78
CA LEU A 136 17.27 -1.15 2.78
C LEU A 136 15.90 -0.84 3.39
N HIS A 137 15.81 0.26 4.11
CA HIS A 137 14.55 0.73 4.66
C HIS A 137 13.52 0.89 3.54
N PRO A 138 12.32 0.30 3.62
CA PRO A 138 11.26 0.56 2.65
C PRO A 138 10.87 2.04 2.61
N LEU A 139 10.22 2.48 1.55
CA LEU A 139 9.69 3.85 1.45
C LEU A 139 8.78 4.16 2.63
N ILE A 140 7.87 3.25 2.95
CA ILE A 140 7.00 3.31 4.15
C ILE A 140 7.16 1.98 4.89
N TYR A 141 7.47 2.06 6.16
CA TYR A 141 7.78 0.91 7.02
C TYR A 141 6.95 0.92 8.29
N ALA A 142 6.53 -0.27 8.71
CA ALA A 142 5.96 -0.52 10.03
C ALA A 142 6.35 -1.93 10.47
N TYR A 143 6.81 -2.08 11.71
CA TYR A 143 7.17 -3.38 12.27
C TYR A 143 6.65 -3.50 13.71
N GLY A 144 5.82 -4.50 13.96
CA GLY A 144 5.21 -4.72 15.27
C GLY A 144 4.17 -3.66 15.68
N GLU A 145 3.76 -2.80 14.77
CA GLU A 145 2.81 -1.72 15.00
C GLU A 145 1.36 -2.18 14.74
N SER A 146 0.39 -1.53 15.36
CA SER A 146 -1.03 -1.84 15.24
C SER A 146 -1.87 -0.59 15.07
N ASN A 147 -3.08 -0.74 14.48
CA ASN A 147 -4.02 0.34 14.24
C ASN A 147 -3.35 1.49 13.45
N ILE A 148 -2.83 1.16 12.28
CA ILE A 148 -2.21 2.11 11.35
C ILE A 148 -3.05 2.23 10.08
N GLY A 149 -3.03 3.41 9.48
CA GLY A 149 -3.74 3.68 8.23
C GLY A 149 -2.97 4.63 7.33
N ILE A 150 -3.21 4.51 6.04
CA ILE A 150 -2.83 5.49 5.02
C ILE A 150 -4.10 5.80 4.26
N THR A 151 -4.52 7.07 4.27
CA THR A 151 -5.80 7.49 3.72
C THR A 151 -5.67 8.79 2.93
N GLY A 152 -6.77 9.21 2.30
CA GLY A 152 -6.83 10.46 1.56
C GLY A 152 -6.85 10.27 0.05
N LYS A 153 -6.73 11.37 -0.69
CA LYS A 153 -6.79 11.43 -2.16
C LYS A 153 -5.49 11.94 -2.78
N GLY A 154 -4.47 12.21 -1.96
CA GLY A 154 -3.16 12.64 -2.42
C GLY A 154 -2.41 11.53 -3.14
N ILE A 155 -1.25 11.85 -3.66
CA ILE A 155 -0.39 10.97 -4.45
C ILE A 155 0.85 10.60 -3.63
N ILE A 156 1.21 9.32 -3.64
CA ILE A 156 2.47 8.79 -3.12
C ILE A 156 3.27 8.29 -4.33
N ASP A 157 4.43 8.89 -4.56
CA ASP A 157 5.30 8.58 -5.70
C ASP A 157 6.66 8.06 -5.24
N GLY A 158 6.94 6.79 -5.52
CA GLY A 158 8.23 6.15 -5.24
C GLY A 158 9.31 6.47 -6.26
N GLN A 159 9.03 7.23 -7.31
CA GLN A 159 9.94 7.64 -8.39
C GLN A 159 10.72 6.49 -9.03
N ALA A 160 10.13 5.28 -9.10
CA ALA A 160 10.82 4.13 -9.66
C ALA A 160 11.04 4.28 -11.17
N SER A 161 12.28 4.06 -11.61
CA SER A 161 12.67 4.08 -13.02
C SER A 161 13.81 3.10 -13.29
N ASN A 162 14.16 2.92 -14.56
CA ASN A 162 15.31 2.12 -14.96
C ASN A 162 16.66 2.70 -14.48
N ASP A 163 16.71 4.00 -14.23
CA ASP A 163 17.94 4.68 -13.79
C ASP A 163 18.17 4.59 -12.28
N ASN A 164 17.17 4.13 -11.52
CA ASN A 164 17.24 4.04 -10.06
C ASN A 164 16.80 2.67 -9.50
N TRP A 165 15.57 2.54 -9.02
CA TRP A 165 15.11 1.34 -8.30
C TRP A 165 15.09 0.09 -9.18
N TRP A 166 14.63 0.17 -10.42
CA TRP A 166 14.54 -1.00 -11.29
C TRP A 166 15.89 -1.51 -11.75
N SER A 167 16.91 -0.66 -11.81
CA SER A 167 18.28 -1.10 -12.15
C SER A 167 18.86 -2.08 -11.12
N MET A 168 18.32 -2.12 -9.90
CA MET A 168 18.71 -3.09 -8.86
C MET A 168 18.00 -4.45 -8.99
N CYS A 169 16.92 -4.52 -9.77
CA CYS A 169 16.26 -5.77 -10.09
C CYS A 169 17.09 -6.48 -11.15
N GLY A 170 17.96 -7.41 -10.76
CA GLY A 170 18.78 -8.19 -11.68
C GLY A 170 17.89 -8.96 -12.67
N ALA A 171 18.27 -8.95 -13.95
CA ALA A 171 17.59 -9.70 -15.01
C ALA A 171 17.50 -11.22 -14.72
N CYS A 172 18.36 -11.72 -13.84
CA CYS A 172 18.43 -13.14 -13.45
C CYS A 172 17.29 -13.56 -12.51
N LEU A 173 16.73 -12.64 -11.73
CA LEU A 173 15.69 -12.97 -10.73
C LEU A 173 14.32 -13.24 -11.37
N LEU A 174 14.06 -12.70 -12.56
CA LEU A 174 12.81 -12.93 -13.29
C LEU A 174 12.71 -14.34 -13.91
N TYR A 175 13.83 -15.02 -14.13
CA TYR A 175 13.86 -16.33 -14.81
C TYR A 175 14.24 -17.51 -13.91
N THR A 176 14.74 -17.28 -12.70
CA THR A 176 15.30 -18.34 -11.83
C THR A 176 14.44 -18.67 -10.61
N SER A 177 13.41 -17.90 -10.34
CA SER A 177 12.40 -18.24 -9.33
C SER A 177 11.06 -18.47 -10.02
N PRO A 178 10.75 -19.70 -10.46
CA PRO A 178 9.37 -20.01 -10.82
C PRO A 178 8.48 -19.70 -9.61
N SER A 179 7.46 -18.88 -9.82
CA SER A 179 6.45 -18.65 -8.79
C SER A 179 5.95 -20.01 -8.29
N PRO A 180 5.73 -20.20 -6.98
CA PRO A 180 5.10 -21.41 -6.47
C PRO A 180 3.76 -21.75 -7.15
N ARG A 181 3.17 -20.81 -7.88
CA ARG A 181 1.95 -21.01 -8.67
C ARG A 181 2.20 -21.62 -10.04
N ASP A 182 3.45 -21.64 -10.53
CA ASP A 182 3.81 -22.17 -11.85
C ASP A 182 4.32 -23.60 -11.77
N SER A 183 4.26 -24.24 -10.60
CA SER A 183 4.73 -25.62 -10.33
C SER A 183 3.60 -26.65 -10.28
N THR A 184 2.48 -26.42 -11.02
CA THR A 184 1.43 -27.42 -11.23
C THR A 184 1.38 -27.92 -12.65
#